data_17016f7cb462c33f74d7abae28fb05b8
#
_entry.id   17016f7cb462c33f74d7abae28fb05b8
#
_cell.length_a   1.000
_cell.length_b   1.000
_cell.length_c   1.000
_cell.angle_alpha   90.00
_cell.angle_beta   90.00
_cell.angle_gamma   90.00
#
_symmetry.space_group_name_H-M   'P 1'
#
loop_
_entity.id
_entity.type
_entity.pdbx_description
1 polymer ?
#
loop_
_entity_poly.entity_id
_entity_poly.type
_entity_poly.pdbx_seq_one_letter_code
_entity_poly.pdbx_strand_id
1 'polypeptide(L)'
;MRLAKKKSAGRLSMDQMRKLINKKAGQEVSVDLADPNNPTTVKQWIPTGSRWLDSIICRGKLAGIPVGKVTEIAGLEASGKSYMAAQIAGNAQDMGIDVVYFDSESSLDFNFLEKAGCDPSKILYVQATSVEFVLETMEELLSSTDSQFLFIWDSLALTPSISDVEGDFNPQSSMAVKARILAKGMSKLTVPIAN
;
A
#
# COMPACT_ATOMS: atom_id res chain seq x y z
N MET A 1 45.41 -26.82 -27.25
CA MET A 1 44.47 -26.23 -26.34
C MET A 1 43.07 -26.73 -26.71
N ARG A 2 42.51 -27.70 -25.95
CA ARG A 2 41.24 -28.36 -26.27
C ARG A 2 40.09 -27.49 -25.74
N LEU A 3 39.32 -26.92 -26.63
CA LEU A 3 38.03 -26.26 -26.29
C LEU A 3 37.07 -27.30 -25.69
N ALA A 4 36.73 -27.14 -24.43
CA ALA A 4 35.74 -27.97 -23.77
C ALA A 4 34.37 -27.78 -24.47
N LYS A 5 33.84 -28.87 -25.06
CA LYS A 5 32.50 -28.93 -25.63
C LYS A 5 31.48 -28.56 -24.51
N LYS A 6 30.83 -27.38 -24.62
CA LYS A 6 29.66 -27.06 -23.85
C LYS A 6 28.60 -28.15 -24.08
N LYS A 7 28.30 -28.98 -23.07
CA LYS A 7 27.17 -29.91 -23.12
C LYS A 7 25.95 -29.07 -23.42
N SER A 8 25.20 -29.40 -24.46
CA SER A 8 23.89 -28.82 -24.72
C SER A 8 23.00 -29.19 -23.55
N ALA A 9 22.76 -28.22 -22.65
CA ALA A 9 21.80 -28.40 -21.59
C ALA A 9 20.41 -28.53 -22.28
N GLY A 10 19.78 -29.69 -22.13
CA GLY A 10 18.41 -29.90 -22.62
C GLY A 10 17.49 -28.85 -22.06
N ARG A 11 16.37 -28.57 -22.73
CA ARG A 11 15.33 -27.61 -22.28
C ARG A 11 14.81 -28.05 -20.92
N LEU A 12 14.95 -27.22 -19.90
CA LEU A 12 14.39 -27.47 -18.58
C LEU A 12 12.85 -27.31 -18.63
N SER A 13 12.14 -28.17 -17.92
CA SER A 13 10.70 -27.96 -17.67
C SER A 13 10.47 -26.75 -16.75
N MET A 14 9.26 -26.18 -16.77
CA MET A 14 8.89 -25.07 -15.87
C MET A 14 9.13 -25.41 -14.40
N ASP A 15 8.78 -26.64 -13.97
CA ASP A 15 9.03 -27.10 -12.61
C ASP A 15 10.53 -27.21 -12.25
N GLN A 16 11.36 -27.65 -13.18
CA GLN A 16 12.80 -27.69 -12.97
C GLN A 16 13.38 -26.27 -12.85
N MET A 17 12.89 -25.33 -13.67
CA MET A 17 13.27 -23.92 -13.56
C MET A 17 12.85 -23.32 -12.24
N ARG A 18 11.61 -23.56 -11.80
CA ARG A 18 11.08 -23.10 -10.50
C ARG A 18 11.94 -23.59 -9.34
N LYS A 19 12.20 -24.91 -9.28
CA LYS A 19 13.06 -25.50 -8.24
C LYS A 19 14.47 -24.91 -8.24
N LEU A 20 15.03 -24.63 -9.41
CA LEU A 20 16.37 -24.04 -9.54
C LEU A 20 16.41 -22.59 -9.03
N ILE A 21 15.37 -21.80 -9.35
CA ILE A 21 15.25 -20.40 -8.90
C ILE A 21 15.05 -20.35 -7.39
N ASN A 22 14.13 -21.13 -6.84
CA ASN A 22 13.84 -21.18 -5.40
C ASN A 22 15.07 -21.65 -4.61
N LYS A 23 15.79 -22.66 -5.11
CA LYS A 23 17.06 -23.08 -4.51
C LYS A 23 18.12 -21.98 -4.52
N LYS A 24 18.21 -21.21 -5.60
CA LYS A 24 19.17 -20.08 -5.70
C LYS A 24 18.81 -18.95 -4.75
N ALA A 25 17.53 -18.67 -4.57
CA ALA A 25 17.01 -17.62 -3.69
C ALA A 25 17.03 -18.02 -2.20
N GLY A 26 17.15 -19.30 -1.87
CA GLY A 26 17.03 -19.81 -0.49
C GLY A 26 15.62 -19.76 0.09
N GLN A 27 14.65 -19.35 -0.69
CA GLN A 27 13.24 -19.22 -0.32
C GLN A 27 12.34 -19.40 -1.55
N GLU A 28 11.04 -19.55 -1.34
CA GLU A 28 10.08 -19.69 -2.42
C GLU A 28 9.74 -18.32 -3.05
N VAL A 29 10.38 -18.01 -4.18
CA VAL A 29 10.20 -16.75 -4.94
C VAL A 29 9.57 -16.97 -6.31
N SER A 30 9.44 -18.24 -6.74
CA SER A 30 8.90 -18.61 -8.05
C SER A 30 7.72 -19.55 -7.84
N VAL A 31 6.53 -19.09 -8.22
CA VAL A 31 5.26 -19.80 -8.07
C VAL A 31 4.57 -19.97 -9.42
N ASP A 32 3.55 -20.80 -9.47
CA ASP A 32 2.67 -20.92 -10.62
C ASP A 32 1.57 -19.85 -10.54
N LEU A 33 1.40 -19.04 -11.58
CA LEU A 33 0.33 -18.05 -11.62
C LEU A 33 -1.07 -18.69 -11.67
N ALA A 34 -1.17 -19.95 -12.09
CA ALA A 34 -2.42 -20.69 -12.06
C ALA A 34 -2.77 -21.23 -10.66
N ASP A 35 -1.84 -21.19 -9.72
CA ASP A 35 -2.09 -21.58 -8.33
C ASP A 35 -3.03 -20.54 -7.67
N PRO A 36 -4.19 -20.95 -7.12
CA PRO A 36 -5.08 -20.04 -6.39
C PRO A 36 -4.41 -19.31 -5.22
N ASN A 37 -3.34 -19.88 -4.67
CA ASN A 37 -2.57 -19.29 -3.56
C ASN A 37 -1.37 -18.46 -4.01
N ASN A 38 -1.26 -18.14 -5.31
CA ASN A 38 -0.16 -17.30 -5.77
C ASN A 38 -0.21 -15.89 -5.12
N PRO A 39 0.94 -15.26 -4.83
CA PRO A 39 0.99 -13.98 -4.10
C PRO A 39 0.42 -12.80 -4.89
N THR A 40 0.10 -12.97 -6.18
CA THR A 40 -0.52 -11.91 -6.99
C THR A 40 -2.04 -11.91 -6.89
N THR A 41 -2.64 -12.98 -6.36
CA THR A 41 -4.09 -13.11 -6.20
C THR A 41 -4.58 -12.27 -5.02
N VAL A 42 -5.44 -11.31 -5.30
CA VAL A 42 -6.12 -10.54 -4.24
C VAL A 42 -7.22 -11.41 -3.64
N LYS A 43 -7.11 -11.71 -2.36
CA LYS A 43 -8.04 -12.60 -1.63
C LYS A 43 -9.19 -11.85 -0.96
N GLN A 44 -8.98 -10.58 -0.64
CA GLN A 44 -9.91 -9.76 0.12
C GLN A 44 -9.99 -8.35 -0.47
N TRP A 45 -11.16 -7.73 -0.37
CA TRP A 45 -11.44 -6.42 -0.93
C TRP A 45 -12.25 -5.62 0.09
N ILE A 46 -11.97 -4.32 0.21
CA ILE A 46 -12.72 -3.42 1.07
C ILE A 46 -13.68 -2.62 0.17
N PRO A 47 -15.00 -2.66 0.39
CA PRO A 47 -15.95 -1.87 -0.38
C PRO A 47 -15.66 -0.37 -0.27
N THR A 48 -15.87 0.38 -1.36
CA THR A 48 -15.68 1.84 -1.36
C THR A 48 -16.87 2.60 -0.75
N GLY A 49 -18.00 1.93 -0.50
CA GLY A 49 -19.28 2.55 -0.19
C GLY A 49 -20.11 2.88 -1.43
N SER A 50 -19.54 2.82 -2.62
CA SER A 50 -20.22 3.00 -3.89
C SER A 50 -20.20 1.73 -4.74
N ARG A 51 -21.34 1.05 -4.87
CA ARG A 51 -21.47 -0.16 -5.69
C ARG A 51 -21.06 0.06 -7.15
N TRP A 52 -21.28 1.25 -7.70
CA TRP A 52 -20.85 1.60 -9.03
C TRP A 52 -19.32 1.64 -9.15
N LEU A 53 -18.68 2.30 -8.20
CA LEU A 53 -17.23 2.39 -8.18
C LEU A 53 -16.60 1.01 -7.97
N ASP A 54 -17.12 0.22 -7.05
CA ASP A 54 -16.68 -1.17 -6.81
C ASP A 54 -16.76 -2.01 -8.09
N SER A 55 -17.87 -1.88 -8.83
CA SER A 55 -18.06 -2.58 -10.11
C SER A 55 -17.05 -2.13 -11.18
N ILE A 56 -16.74 -0.82 -11.24
CA ILE A 56 -15.77 -0.29 -12.20
C ILE A 56 -14.36 -0.78 -11.85
N ILE A 57 -13.94 -0.68 -10.59
CA ILE A 57 -12.63 -1.14 -10.12
C ILE A 57 -12.44 -2.64 -10.39
N CYS A 58 -13.46 -3.43 -10.11
CA CYS A 58 -13.41 -4.88 -10.13
C CYS A 58 -13.99 -5.51 -11.41
N ARG A 59 -14.15 -4.73 -12.48
CA ARG A 59 -14.63 -5.20 -13.80
C ARG A 59 -15.94 -6.01 -13.71
N GLY A 60 -16.94 -5.42 -13.06
CA GLY A 60 -18.28 -5.99 -12.90
C GLY A 60 -18.48 -6.78 -11.61
N LYS A 61 -17.45 -7.02 -10.82
CA LYS A 61 -17.60 -7.59 -9.47
C LYS A 61 -17.80 -6.46 -8.46
N LEU A 62 -18.63 -6.67 -7.47
CA LEU A 62 -18.90 -5.69 -6.40
C LEU A 62 -17.94 -5.96 -5.23
N ALA A 63 -16.68 -5.58 -5.37
CA ALA A 63 -15.65 -5.93 -4.40
C ALA A 63 -14.99 -4.70 -3.73
N GLY A 64 -14.56 -3.69 -4.46
CA GLY A 64 -13.96 -2.46 -3.90
C GLY A 64 -12.46 -2.35 -4.10
N ILE A 65 -11.72 -1.85 -3.11
CA ILE A 65 -10.26 -1.72 -3.17
C ILE A 65 -9.57 -3.02 -2.70
N PRO A 66 -8.44 -3.40 -3.33
CA PRO A 66 -7.76 -4.66 -3.02
C PRO A 66 -6.94 -4.57 -1.73
N VAL A 67 -7.12 -5.53 -0.81
CA VAL A 67 -6.23 -5.71 0.34
C VAL A 67 -4.85 -6.22 -0.13
N GLY A 68 -3.80 -5.81 0.55
CA GLY A 68 -2.42 -6.14 0.18
C GLY A 68 -1.89 -5.34 -1.02
N LYS A 69 -2.49 -4.19 -1.31
CA LYS A 69 -2.08 -3.28 -2.39
C LYS A 69 -2.13 -1.83 -1.93
N VAL A 70 -1.42 -0.97 -2.66
CA VAL A 70 -1.52 0.48 -2.53
C VAL A 70 -2.55 0.99 -3.54
N THR A 71 -3.51 1.77 -3.07
CA THR A 71 -4.52 2.43 -3.90
C THR A 71 -4.36 3.94 -3.78
N GLU A 72 -4.23 4.63 -4.90
CA GLU A 72 -4.19 6.08 -4.94
C GLU A 72 -5.56 6.65 -5.33
N ILE A 73 -6.00 7.66 -4.57
CA ILE A 73 -7.20 8.46 -4.88
C ILE A 73 -6.73 9.88 -5.21
N ALA A 74 -6.79 10.26 -6.47
CA ALA A 74 -6.38 11.57 -6.96
C ALA A 74 -7.58 12.36 -7.48
N GLY A 75 -7.56 13.69 -7.31
CA GLY A 75 -8.62 14.58 -7.76
C GLY A 75 -8.42 15.99 -7.24
N LEU A 76 -9.22 16.93 -7.77
CA LEU A 76 -9.22 18.33 -7.35
C LEU A 76 -9.62 18.47 -5.86
N GLU A 77 -9.34 19.64 -5.30
CA GLU A 77 -9.85 19.99 -3.98
C GLU A 77 -11.38 19.88 -3.93
N ALA A 78 -11.93 19.57 -2.76
CA ALA A 78 -13.36 19.38 -2.52
C ALA A 78 -14.06 18.35 -3.44
N SER A 79 -13.31 17.46 -4.11
CA SER A 79 -13.89 16.41 -4.97
C SER A 79 -14.38 15.17 -4.21
N GLY A 80 -14.27 15.14 -2.89
CA GLY A 80 -14.74 14.05 -2.03
C GLY A 80 -13.72 12.94 -1.75
N LYS A 81 -12.41 13.17 -1.99
CA LYS A 81 -11.35 12.17 -1.72
C LYS A 81 -11.36 11.69 -0.26
N SER A 82 -11.32 12.63 0.69
CA SER A 82 -11.33 12.32 2.12
C SER A 82 -12.65 11.67 2.56
N TYR A 83 -13.79 12.06 1.96
CA TYR A 83 -15.07 11.41 2.22
C TYR A 83 -15.07 9.95 1.78
N MET A 84 -14.55 9.67 0.59
CA MET A 84 -14.39 8.29 0.11
C MET A 84 -13.41 7.49 1.01
N ALA A 85 -12.30 8.09 1.42
CA ALA A 85 -11.35 7.45 2.34
C ALA A 85 -12.03 7.09 3.68
N ALA A 86 -12.86 8.00 4.22
CA ALA A 86 -13.63 7.75 5.45
C ALA A 86 -14.68 6.63 5.28
N GLN A 87 -15.37 6.55 4.13
CA GLN A 87 -16.30 5.45 3.85
C GLN A 87 -15.57 4.10 3.75
N ILE A 88 -14.41 4.08 3.09
CA ILE A 88 -13.56 2.88 3.02
C ILE A 88 -13.08 2.47 4.41
N ALA A 89 -12.73 3.45 5.27
CA ALA A 89 -12.36 3.20 6.66
C ALA A 89 -13.49 2.51 7.44
N GLY A 90 -14.71 3.02 7.35
CA GLY A 90 -15.88 2.40 7.99
C GLY A 90 -16.10 0.96 7.51
N ASN A 91 -16.05 0.74 6.20
CA ASN A 91 -16.17 -0.62 5.65
C ASN A 91 -15.02 -1.55 6.10
N ALA A 92 -13.81 -1.03 6.27
CA ALA A 92 -12.68 -1.80 6.80
C ALA A 92 -12.91 -2.18 8.26
N GLN A 93 -13.43 -1.27 9.08
CA GLN A 93 -13.81 -1.54 10.48
C GLN A 93 -14.86 -2.63 10.60
N ASP A 94 -15.86 -2.65 9.71
CA ASP A 94 -16.87 -3.70 9.65
C ASP A 94 -16.28 -5.08 9.31
N MET A 95 -15.14 -5.09 8.64
CA MET A 95 -14.38 -6.31 8.30
C MET A 95 -13.38 -6.72 9.39
N GLY A 96 -13.26 -5.96 10.49
CA GLY A 96 -12.30 -6.21 11.55
C GLY A 96 -10.86 -5.79 11.21
N ILE A 97 -10.69 -4.89 10.25
CA ILE A 97 -9.39 -4.34 9.84
C ILE A 97 -9.10 -3.09 10.68
N ASP A 98 -7.93 -3.00 11.28
CA ASP A 98 -7.51 -1.86 12.07
C ASP A 98 -7.21 -0.66 11.17
N VAL A 99 -7.76 0.52 11.50
CA VAL A 99 -7.61 1.73 10.67
C VAL A 99 -6.62 2.68 11.30
N VAL A 100 -5.57 3.02 10.56
CA VAL A 100 -4.58 4.05 10.91
C VAL A 100 -4.70 5.20 9.93
N TYR A 101 -5.04 6.39 10.41
CA TYR A 101 -5.25 7.57 9.59
C TYR A 101 -4.14 8.59 9.81
N PHE A 102 -3.30 8.78 8.80
CA PHE A 102 -2.26 9.80 8.76
C PHE A 102 -2.84 11.07 8.14
N ASP A 103 -3.02 12.10 8.96
CA ASP A 103 -3.56 13.40 8.55
C ASP A 103 -2.44 14.44 8.51
N SER A 104 -2.20 15.03 7.34
CA SER A 104 -1.22 16.12 7.16
C SER A 104 -1.86 17.51 7.19
N GLU A 105 -3.18 17.59 7.11
CA GLU A 105 -3.92 18.85 7.04
C GLU A 105 -4.54 19.25 8.38
N SER A 106 -4.53 18.33 9.35
CA SER A 106 -5.24 18.48 10.63
C SER A 106 -6.73 18.83 10.44
N SER A 107 -7.32 18.23 9.40
CA SER A 107 -8.66 18.56 8.93
C SER A 107 -9.70 17.49 9.28
N LEU A 108 -9.28 16.39 9.87
CA LEU A 108 -10.15 15.27 10.20
C LEU A 108 -11.07 15.64 11.36
N ASP A 109 -12.37 15.61 11.11
CA ASP A 109 -13.42 15.95 12.08
C ASP A 109 -14.22 14.70 12.48
N PHE A 110 -14.52 14.58 13.77
CA PHE A 110 -15.26 13.46 14.35
C PHE A 110 -16.64 13.28 13.69
N ASN A 111 -17.42 14.38 13.56
CA ASN A 111 -18.78 14.31 12.98
C ASN A 111 -18.73 13.98 11.48
N PHE A 112 -17.65 14.37 10.79
CA PHE A 112 -17.41 14.03 9.39
C PHE A 112 -17.23 12.52 9.23
N LEU A 113 -16.43 11.89 10.07
CA LEU A 113 -16.20 10.44 10.06
C LEU A 113 -17.48 9.66 10.34
N GLU A 114 -18.26 10.05 11.37
CA GLU A 114 -19.53 9.41 11.68
C GLU A 114 -20.54 9.50 10.52
N LYS A 115 -20.64 10.67 9.89
CA LYS A 115 -21.50 10.86 8.71
C LYS A 115 -21.08 10.05 7.50
N ALA A 116 -19.78 9.74 7.38
CA ALA A 116 -19.27 8.87 6.35
C ALA A 116 -19.46 7.37 6.66
N GLY A 117 -19.97 7.04 7.86
CA GLY A 117 -20.19 5.65 8.29
C GLY A 117 -18.97 5.00 8.95
N CYS A 118 -18.02 5.81 9.40
CA CYS A 118 -16.83 5.36 10.10
C CYS A 118 -16.97 5.63 11.61
N ASP A 119 -16.57 4.68 12.44
CA ASP A 119 -16.51 4.85 13.90
C ASP A 119 -15.18 5.53 14.29
N PRO A 120 -15.21 6.82 14.71
CA PRO A 120 -13.98 7.54 15.02
C PRO A 120 -13.21 6.96 16.21
N SER A 121 -13.92 6.27 17.13
CA SER A 121 -13.30 5.66 18.32
C SER A 121 -12.40 4.47 17.98
N LYS A 122 -12.52 3.92 16.78
CA LYS A 122 -11.75 2.80 16.25
C LYS A 122 -10.71 3.22 15.20
N ILE A 123 -10.38 4.50 15.14
CA ILE A 123 -9.31 5.02 14.30
C ILE A 123 -8.10 5.34 15.15
N LEU A 124 -6.95 4.82 14.78
CA LEU A 124 -5.66 5.34 15.27
C LEU A 124 -5.33 6.58 14.43
N TYR A 125 -5.61 7.75 15.00
CA TYR A 125 -5.25 9.03 14.38
C TYR A 125 -3.77 9.36 14.60
N VAL A 126 -3.08 9.68 13.53
CA VAL A 126 -1.65 10.05 13.55
C VAL A 126 -1.45 11.32 12.74
N GLN A 127 -0.88 12.35 13.34
CA GLN A 127 -0.48 13.55 12.60
C GLN A 127 0.73 13.23 11.71
N ALA A 128 0.59 13.43 10.40
CA ALA A 128 1.64 13.15 9.43
C ALA A 128 2.67 14.29 9.40
N THR A 129 3.63 14.25 10.32
CA THR A 129 4.65 15.32 10.49
C THR A 129 5.69 15.33 9.38
N SER A 130 6.04 14.15 8.83
CA SER A 130 6.93 14.02 7.68
C SER A 130 6.65 12.73 6.91
N VAL A 131 7.09 12.68 5.65
CA VAL A 131 7.00 11.49 4.81
C VAL A 131 7.76 10.32 5.41
N GLU A 132 8.94 10.58 5.95
CA GLU A 132 9.80 9.59 6.61
C GLU A 132 9.09 8.98 7.82
N PHE A 133 8.51 9.82 8.68
CA PHE A 133 7.79 9.38 9.87
C PHE A 133 6.60 8.47 9.52
N VAL A 134 5.81 8.82 8.50
CA VAL A 134 4.68 8.00 8.06
C VAL A 134 5.15 6.64 7.56
N LEU A 135 6.19 6.60 6.70
CA LEU A 135 6.72 5.35 6.15
C LEU A 135 7.33 4.44 7.22
N GLU A 136 8.05 5.01 8.18
CA GLU A 136 8.64 4.29 9.31
C GLU A 136 7.56 3.73 10.24
N THR A 137 6.52 4.51 10.53
CA THR A 137 5.38 4.07 11.35
C THR A 137 4.63 2.91 10.68
N MET A 138 4.38 2.99 9.36
CA MET A 138 3.78 1.87 8.62
C MET A 138 4.63 0.61 8.71
N GLU A 139 5.94 0.73 8.53
CA GLU A 139 6.87 -0.41 8.62
C GLU A 139 6.87 -1.02 10.01
N GLU A 140 6.92 -0.19 11.05
CA GLU A 140 6.92 -0.65 12.45
C GLU A 140 5.63 -1.40 12.78
N LEU A 141 4.47 -0.86 12.43
CA LEU A 141 3.19 -1.52 12.67
C LEU A 141 3.09 -2.86 11.94
N LEU A 142 3.45 -2.91 10.65
CA LEU A 142 3.44 -4.13 9.85
C LEU A 142 4.40 -5.22 10.36
N SER A 143 5.48 -4.82 11.05
CA SER A 143 6.45 -5.77 11.62
C SER A 143 6.16 -6.18 13.05
N SER A 144 5.30 -5.45 13.75
CA SER A 144 5.05 -5.64 15.20
C SER A 144 3.90 -6.58 15.52
N THR A 145 3.00 -6.83 14.57
CA THR A 145 1.79 -7.64 14.78
C THR A 145 1.32 -8.30 13.50
N ASP A 146 0.57 -9.39 13.63
CA ASP A 146 -0.10 -10.08 12.54
C ASP A 146 -1.48 -9.48 12.20
N SER A 147 -1.84 -8.33 12.80
CA SER A 147 -3.10 -7.63 12.50
C SER A 147 -3.13 -7.13 11.05
N GLN A 148 -4.34 -7.07 10.48
CA GLN A 148 -4.56 -6.41 9.21
C GLN A 148 -4.79 -4.92 9.41
N PHE A 149 -4.11 -4.09 8.62
CA PHE A 149 -4.22 -2.65 8.67
C PHE A 149 -4.77 -2.06 7.38
N LEU A 150 -5.61 -1.04 7.52
CA LEU A 150 -5.86 -0.04 6.49
C LEU A 150 -5.12 1.25 6.87
N PHE A 151 -4.07 1.58 6.14
CA PHE A 151 -3.39 2.87 6.25
C PHE A 151 -4.04 3.86 5.29
N ILE A 152 -4.54 4.97 5.81
CA ILE A 152 -5.01 6.11 5.03
C ILE A 152 -4.01 7.25 5.22
N TRP A 153 -3.56 7.84 4.13
CA TRP A 153 -2.63 8.97 4.15
C TRP A 153 -3.26 10.14 3.40
N ASP A 154 -3.78 11.11 4.14
CA ASP A 154 -4.49 12.28 3.63
C ASP A 154 -3.82 13.59 4.12
N SER A 155 -3.08 14.23 3.29
CA SER A 155 -2.70 13.91 1.93
C SER A 155 -1.19 13.72 1.78
N LEU A 156 -0.81 12.81 0.90
CA LEU A 156 0.59 12.61 0.52
C LEU A 156 1.22 13.91 -0.02
N ALA A 157 0.42 14.70 -0.76
CA ALA A 157 0.90 15.93 -1.39
C ALA A 157 1.37 16.98 -0.39
N LEU A 158 0.67 17.13 0.73
CA LEU A 158 0.95 18.15 1.73
C LEU A 158 1.88 17.69 2.86
N THR A 159 2.14 16.39 2.98
CA THR A 159 3.12 15.90 3.97
C THR A 159 4.54 16.33 3.56
N PRO A 160 5.26 17.10 4.37
CA PRO A 160 6.63 17.54 4.05
C PRO A 160 7.63 16.37 4.21
N SER A 161 8.82 16.47 3.65
CA SER A 161 9.97 15.67 4.08
C SER A 161 10.66 16.32 5.30
N ILE A 162 11.46 15.56 6.04
CA ILE A 162 12.27 16.14 7.14
C ILE A 162 13.13 17.29 6.62
N SER A 163 13.73 17.14 5.44
CA SER A 163 14.52 18.20 4.81
C SER A 163 13.71 19.45 4.45
N ASP A 164 12.40 19.33 4.21
CA ASP A 164 11.53 20.48 3.99
C ASP A 164 11.18 21.19 5.31
N VAL A 165 11.06 20.43 6.41
CA VAL A 165 10.76 20.98 7.74
C VAL A 165 11.96 21.69 8.34
N GLU A 166 13.17 21.12 8.19
CA GLU A 166 14.42 21.63 8.78
C GLU A 166 15.15 22.63 7.87
N GLY A 167 14.80 22.68 6.59
CA GLY A 167 15.48 23.51 5.59
C GLY A 167 14.98 24.94 5.54
N ASP A 168 15.74 25.78 4.83
CA ASP A 168 15.33 27.14 4.49
C ASP A 168 14.19 27.13 3.47
N PHE A 169 13.39 28.21 3.43
CA PHE A 169 12.31 28.41 2.44
C PHE A 169 12.82 28.57 0.98
N ASN A 170 13.94 27.93 0.64
CA ASN A 170 14.50 27.92 -0.71
C ASN A 170 14.05 26.65 -1.47
N PRO A 171 13.17 26.76 -2.47
CA PRO A 171 12.63 25.59 -3.20
C PRO A 171 13.69 24.76 -3.94
N GLN A 172 14.86 25.31 -4.20
CA GLN A 172 15.93 24.64 -4.95
C GLN A 172 16.71 23.61 -4.10
N SER A 173 16.68 23.73 -2.78
CA SER A 173 17.46 22.85 -1.88
C SER A 173 16.83 21.46 -1.68
N SER A 174 15.52 21.36 -1.84
CA SER A 174 14.75 20.11 -1.58
C SER A 174 14.15 19.46 -2.84
N MET A 175 14.50 19.95 -4.04
CA MET A 175 13.97 19.42 -5.30
C MET A 175 14.18 17.91 -5.41
N ALA A 176 13.08 17.19 -5.60
CA ALA A 176 13.00 15.74 -5.75
C ALA A 176 13.44 14.89 -4.52
N VAL A 177 13.75 15.49 -3.36
CA VAL A 177 14.08 14.71 -2.15
C VAL A 177 12.88 13.89 -1.71
N LYS A 178 11.73 14.52 -1.54
CA LYS A 178 10.46 13.85 -1.20
C LYS A 178 10.11 12.71 -2.15
N ALA A 179 10.23 12.93 -3.47
CA ALA A 179 9.93 11.91 -4.46
C ALA A 179 10.85 10.68 -4.34
N ARG A 180 12.14 10.88 -4.04
CA ARG A 180 13.12 9.80 -3.82
C ARG A 180 12.82 9.03 -2.54
N ILE A 181 12.45 9.72 -1.45
CA ILE A 181 12.07 9.08 -0.18
C ILE A 181 10.83 8.23 -0.38
N LEU A 182 9.79 8.77 -1.02
CA LEU A 182 8.56 8.04 -1.35
C LEU A 182 8.84 6.80 -2.22
N ALA A 183 9.61 6.95 -3.28
CA ALA A 183 9.95 5.82 -4.15
C ALA A 183 10.69 4.70 -3.39
N LYS A 184 11.64 5.06 -2.51
CA LYS A 184 12.37 4.11 -1.68
C LYS A 184 11.45 3.46 -0.64
N GLY A 185 10.64 4.25 0.05
CA GLY A 185 9.72 3.76 1.09
C GLY A 185 8.64 2.84 0.52
N MET A 186 7.98 3.24 -0.57
CA MET A 186 6.98 2.40 -1.25
C MET A 186 7.59 1.09 -1.74
N SER A 187 8.80 1.13 -2.32
CA SER A 187 9.52 -0.10 -2.73
C SER A 187 9.80 -1.03 -1.54
N LYS A 188 10.16 -0.47 -0.38
CA LYS A 188 10.42 -1.23 0.85
C LYS A 188 9.15 -1.84 1.44
N LEU A 189 8.05 -1.10 1.42
CA LEU A 189 6.76 -1.52 1.97
C LEU A 189 5.96 -2.47 1.07
N THR A 190 6.31 -2.58 -0.22
CA THR A 190 5.55 -3.41 -1.18
C THR A 190 5.41 -4.87 -0.73
N VAL A 191 6.47 -5.47 -0.20
CA VAL A 191 6.44 -6.87 0.26
C VAL A 191 5.69 -7.01 1.60
N PRO A 192 5.96 -6.21 2.65
CA PRO A 192 5.18 -6.24 3.88
C PRO A 192 3.67 -6.00 3.69
N ILE A 193 3.28 -5.10 2.78
CA ILE A 193 1.86 -4.83 2.48
C ILE A 193 1.19 -6.02 1.78
N ALA A 194 1.92 -6.80 1.00
CA ALA A 194 1.36 -7.91 0.22
C ALA A 194 1.18 -9.20 1.02
N ASN A 195 1.83 -9.32 2.17
CA ASN A 195 1.83 -10.50 3.04
C ASN A 195 0.80 -10.37 4.14
#